data_aa1c7462217f85ee8c02ec265bdf4542
#
_entry.id   aa1c7462217f85ee8c02ec265bdf4542
#
_cell.length_a   1.000
_cell.length_b   1.000
_cell.length_c   1.000
_cell.angle_alpha   90.00
_cell.angle_beta   90.00
_cell.angle_gamma   90.00
#
_symmetry.space_group_name_H-M   'P 1'
#
loop_
_entity.id
_entity.type
_entity.pdbx_description
1 polymer ?
#
loop_
_entity_poly.entity_id
_entity_poly.type
_entity_poly.pdbx_seq_one_letter_code
_entity_poly.pdbx_strand_id
1 'polypeptide(L)'
;MIRNLQVLLWVLISFSVSGQKFMSERGFIKFYSQATIEDITARNEKATALFDAGTSSIAFVVPINKFEFAKSLMKEHFNEKYLESERYPKSTFQGRVIGYNPETTTEQSVTAQGKLTIHGVTRDVDIPGQIVRVEKGLSMTAKFMVELKDYKVEIPQLMWQNIAERVEVTLEFSFRPAEE
;
A
#
# COMPACT_ATOMS: atom_id res chain seq x y z
N MET A 1 46.02 -45.64 33.02
CA MET A 1 45.16 -44.41 33.29
C MET A 1 44.77 -43.81 31.94
N ILE A 2 43.57 -44.12 31.47
CA ILE A 2 43.04 -43.62 30.20
C ILE A 2 42.00 -42.58 30.57
N ARG A 3 42.29 -41.29 30.28
CA ARG A 3 41.38 -40.17 30.49
C ARG A 3 40.43 -40.06 29.27
N ASN A 4 39.17 -40.42 29.47
CA ASN A 4 38.11 -40.21 28.48
C ASN A 4 37.84 -38.71 28.36
N LEU A 5 38.18 -38.12 27.21
CA LEU A 5 37.84 -36.76 26.81
C LEU A 5 36.47 -36.82 26.09
N GLN A 6 35.40 -36.54 26.83
CA GLN A 6 34.07 -36.36 26.23
C GLN A 6 34.01 -34.98 25.56
N VAL A 7 34.07 -34.96 24.24
CA VAL A 7 33.82 -33.76 23.45
C VAL A 7 32.29 -33.58 23.36
N LEU A 8 31.78 -32.62 24.11
CA LEU A 8 30.36 -32.23 24.06
C LEU A 8 30.15 -31.40 22.79
N LEU A 9 29.60 -32.03 21.73
CA LEU A 9 29.25 -31.38 20.47
C LEU A 9 27.95 -30.55 20.66
N TRP A 10 28.09 -29.24 20.82
CA TRP A 10 26.94 -28.31 20.81
C TRP A 10 26.41 -28.17 19.38
N VAL A 11 25.33 -28.85 19.08
CA VAL A 11 24.58 -28.63 17.83
C VAL A 11 23.83 -27.32 17.98
N LEU A 12 24.31 -26.25 17.36
CA LEU A 12 23.59 -24.99 17.19
C LEU A 12 22.45 -25.22 16.18
N ILE A 13 21.26 -25.52 16.69
CA ILE A 13 20.05 -25.54 15.89
C ILE A 13 19.70 -24.07 15.58
N SER A 14 20.08 -23.61 14.40
CA SER A 14 19.63 -22.32 13.88
C SER A 14 18.12 -22.43 13.57
N PHE A 15 17.29 -21.92 14.47
CA PHE A 15 15.89 -21.69 14.16
C PHE A 15 15.82 -20.56 13.13
N SER A 16 15.64 -20.90 11.87
CA SER A 16 15.21 -19.92 10.85
C SER A 16 13.80 -19.47 11.23
N VAL A 17 13.67 -18.30 11.84
CA VAL A 17 12.39 -17.63 11.99
C VAL A 17 11.99 -17.17 10.58
N SER A 18 11.31 -18.04 9.85
CA SER A 18 10.68 -17.67 8.58
C SER A 18 9.47 -16.79 8.94
N GLY A 19 9.62 -15.50 8.75
CA GLY A 19 8.51 -14.56 8.94
C GLY A 19 7.37 -14.92 7.99
N GLN A 20 6.14 -14.97 8.52
CA GLN A 20 4.97 -15.29 7.73
C GLN A 20 4.73 -14.19 6.70
N LYS A 21 4.71 -14.56 5.42
CA LYS A 21 4.36 -13.65 4.32
C LYS A 21 2.87 -13.68 4.06
N PHE A 22 2.33 -12.54 3.73
CA PHE A 22 0.93 -12.34 3.41
C PHE A 22 0.79 -11.68 2.04
N MET A 23 -0.17 -12.13 1.26
CA MET A 23 -0.54 -11.50 -0.01
C MET A 23 -1.98 -11.01 0.04
N SER A 24 -2.26 -9.91 -0.63
CA SER A 24 -3.63 -9.41 -0.72
C SER A 24 -4.52 -10.40 -1.47
N GLU A 25 -5.66 -10.73 -0.87
CA GLU A 25 -6.71 -11.54 -1.47
C GLU A 25 -7.78 -10.65 -2.10
N ARG A 26 -8.19 -9.64 -1.36
CA ARG A 26 -9.17 -8.65 -1.77
C ARG A 26 -8.74 -7.29 -1.25
N GLY A 27 -9.15 -6.27 -1.95
CA GLY A 27 -8.92 -4.91 -1.48
C GLY A 27 -9.31 -3.89 -2.53
N PHE A 28 -9.31 -2.66 -2.10
CA PHE A 28 -9.51 -1.53 -2.99
C PHE A 28 -8.68 -0.33 -2.55
N ILE A 29 -8.44 0.52 -3.51
CA ILE A 29 -7.96 1.88 -3.29
C ILE A 29 -9.01 2.82 -3.90
N LYS A 30 -9.49 3.75 -3.10
CA LYS A 30 -10.43 4.80 -3.50
C LYS A 30 -9.75 6.14 -3.32
N PHE A 31 -9.87 7.04 -4.26
CA PHE A 31 -9.59 8.44 -4.02
C PHE A 31 -10.86 9.29 -4.11
N TYR A 32 -10.83 10.40 -3.38
CA TYR A 32 -11.87 11.41 -3.37
C TYR A 32 -11.21 12.79 -3.52
N SER A 33 -11.68 13.54 -4.49
CA SER A 33 -11.29 14.92 -4.75
C SER A 33 -12.53 15.81 -4.58
N GLN A 34 -12.52 16.66 -3.57
CA GLN A 34 -13.55 17.66 -3.39
C GLN A 34 -13.37 18.76 -4.45
N ALA A 35 -14.41 19.07 -5.18
CA ALA A 35 -14.38 20.11 -6.20
C ALA A 35 -15.54 21.09 -6.05
N THR A 36 -15.39 22.28 -6.64
CA THR A 36 -16.42 23.34 -6.52
C THR A 36 -17.72 22.99 -7.27
N ILE A 37 -17.61 22.24 -8.37
CA ILE A 37 -18.75 21.92 -9.24
C ILE A 37 -19.26 20.51 -8.99
N GLU A 38 -18.37 19.51 -8.97
CA GLU A 38 -18.74 18.12 -8.80
C GLU A 38 -17.57 17.33 -8.20
N ASP A 39 -17.80 16.68 -7.07
CA ASP A 39 -16.81 15.82 -6.44
C ASP A 39 -16.43 14.65 -7.31
N ILE A 40 -15.15 14.32 -7.34
CA ILE A 40 -14.64 13.21 -8.13
C ILE A 40 -14.28 12.06 -7.19
N THR A 41 -14.84 10.90 -7.48
CA THR A 41 -14.49 9.65 -6.80
C THR A 41 -14.12 8.60 -7.83
N ALA A 42 -13.04 7.86 -7.56
CA ALA A 42 -12.72 6.66 -8.33
C ALA A 42 -12.22 5.54 -7.42
N ARG A 43 -12.45 4.30 -7.84
CA ARG A 43 -12.12 3.10 -7.10
C ARG A 43 -11.35 2.11 -7.96
N ASN A 44 -10.32 1.51 -7.40
CA ASN A 44 -9.50 0.48 -8.03
C ASN A 44 -9.51 -0.78 -7.16
N GLU A 45 -10.01 -1.89 -7.71
CA GLU A 45 -10.05 -3.20 -7.06
C GLU A 45 -9.02 -4.20 -7.66
N LYS A 46 -8.08 -3.68 -8.46
CA LYS A 46 -7.03 -4.47 -9.09
C LYS A 46 -5.64 -4.20 -8.51
N ALA A 47 -5.58 -3.38 -7.47
CA ALA A 47 -4.35 -3.19 -6.71
C ALA A 47 -3.99 -4.48 -5.97
N THR A 48 -2.68 -4.73 -5.85
CA THR A 48 -2.13 -5.88 -5.13
C THR A 48 -1.15 -5.44 -4.07
N ALA A 49 -1.00 -6.23 -3.02
CA ALA A 49 -0.09 -5.94 -1.92
C ALA A 49 0.57 -7.21 -1.38
N LEU A 50 1.79 -7.05 -0.88
CA LEU A 50 2.53 -8.07 -0.16
C LEU A 50 2.98 -7.49 1.18
N PHE A 51 2.90 -8.28 2.25
CA PHE A 51 3.37 -7.94 3.58
C PHE A 51 4.17 -9.10 4.17
N ASP A 52 5.37 -8.82 4.63
CA ASP A 52 6.21 -9.75 5.37
C ASP A 52 6.17 -9.40 6.86
N ALA A 53 5.48 -10.20 7.65
CA ALA A 53 5.31 -9.95 9.08
C ALA A 53 6.62 -10.09 9.87
N GLY A 54 7.58 -10.87 9.38
CA GLY A 54 8.88 -11.06 10.04
C GLY A 54 9.78 -9.85 9.92
N THR A 55 9.75 -9.15 8.79
CA THR A 55 10.56 -7.96 8.51
C THR A 55 9.75 -6.66 8.60
N SER A 56 8.42 -6.76 8.74
CA SER A 56 7.45 -5.67 8.62
C SER A 56 7.51 -4.95 7.26
N SER A 57 8.09 -5.56 6.24
CA SER A 57 8.18 -4.99 4.89
C SER A 57 6.85 -5.08 4.18
N ILE A 58 6.45 -4.01 3.49
CA ILE A 58 5.19 -3.94 2.77
C ILE A 58 5.39 -3.32 1.39
N ALA A 59 4.68 -3.85 0.39
CA ALA A 59 4.68 -3.32 -0.96
C ALA A 59 3.27 -3.33 -1.54
N PHE A 60 2.93 -2.27 -2.28
CA PHE A 60 1.70 -2.14 -3.07
C PHE A 60 2.02 -1.85 -4.52
N VAL A 61 1.21 -2.42 -5.41
CA VAL A 61 1.21 -2.10 -6.85
C VAL A 61 -0.21 -1.78 -7.27
N VAL A 62 -0.39 -0.61 -7.88
CA VAL A 62 -1.70 -0.05 -8.26
C VAL A 62 -1.70 0.24 -9.76
N PRO A 63 -2.35 -0.59 -10.59
CA PRO A 63 -2.46 -0.32 -12.01
C PRO A 63 -3.38 0.89 -12.25
N ILE A 64 -2.86 1.97 -12.84
CA ILE A 64 -3.55 3.26 -12.95
C ILE A 64 -4.79 3.17 -13.83
N ASN A 65 -4.72 2.49 -14.97
CA ASN A 65 -5.84 2.34 -15.91
C ASN A 65 -7.01 1.48 -15.39
N LYS A 66 -6.88 0.93 -14.18
CA LYS A 66 -7.92 0.12 -13.51
C LYS A 66 -8.76 0.90 -12.51
N PHE A 67 -8.55 2.21 -12.39
CA PHE A 67 -9.50 3.04 -11.66
C PHE A 67 -10.82 3.16 -12.42
N GLU A 68 -11.92 2.92 -11.71
CA GLU A 68 -13.29 3.04 -12.24
C GLU A 68 -13.94 4.32 -11.72
N PHE A 69 -14.60 5.03 -12.63
CA PHE A 69 -15.25 6.31 -12.42
C PHE A 69 -16.75 6.20 -12.76
N ALA A 70 -17.56 7.05 -12.16
CA ALA A 70 -18.97 7.14 -12.52
C ALA A 70 -19.20 7.63 -13.96
N LYS A 71 -18.27 8.45 -14.49
CA LYS A 71 -18.36 9.04 -15.83
C LYS A 71 -17.14 8.62 -16.67
N SER A 72 -17.40 8.12 -17.89
CA SER A 72 -16.35 7.66 -18.81
C SER A 72 -15.36 8.78 -19.18
N LEU A 73 -15.86 10.00 -19.39
CA LEU A 73 -15.02 11.16 -19.72
C LEU A 73 -14.05 11.50 -18.58
N MET A 74 -14.44 11.33 -17.31
CA MET A 74 -13.53 11.51 -16.17
C MET A 74 -12.42 10.44 -16.16
N LYS A 75 -12.77 9.19 -16.47
CA LYS A 75 -11.81 8.09 -16.61
C LYS A 75 -10.82 8.36 -17.75
N GLU A 76 -11.28 8.84 -18.88
CA GLU A 76 -10.44 9.22 -20.02
C GLU A 76 -9.46 10.34 -19.63
N HIS A 77 -9.96 11.45 -19.08
CA HIS A 77 -9.10 12.56 -18.64
C HIS A 77 -8.09 12.14 -17.56
N PHE A 78 -8.50 11.31 -16.60
CA PHE A 78 -7.62 10.77 -15.59
C PHE A 78 -6.47 9.98 -16.20
N ASN A 79 -6.74 9.12 -17.17
CA ASN A 79 -5.73 8.29 -17.80
C ASN A 79 -4.84 9.06 -18.78
N GLU A 80 -5.40 9.98 -19.56
CA GLU A 80 -4.68 10.63 -20.67
C GLU A 80 -4.01 11.94 -20.27
N LYS A 81 -4.66 12.73 -19.38
CA LYS A 81 -4.23 14.09 -19.09
C LYS A 81 -3.60 14.26 -17.71
N TYR A 82 -4.05 13.49 -16.71
CA TYR A 82 -3.58 13.68 -15.33
C TYR A 82 -2.52 12.68 -14.91
N LEU A 83 -2.80 11.39 -15.08
CA LEU A 83 -1.87 10.33 -14.66
C LEU A 83 -1.07 9.73 -15.81
N GLU A 84 -1.36 10.11 -17.07
CA GLU A 84 -0.68 9.62 -18.27
C GLU A 84 -0.41 8.11 -18.19
N SER A 85 -1.50 7.32 -18.00
CA SER A 85 -1.41 5.91 -17.61
C SER A 85 -0.72 5.00 -18.66
N GLU A 86 -0.59 5.43 -19.89
CA GLU A 86 0.23 4.75 -20.90
C GLU A 86 1.73 4.90 -20.60
N ARG A 87 2.15 6.06 -20.13
CA ARG A 87 3.53 6.36 -19.77
C ARG A 87 3.87 5.89 -18.34
N TYR A 88 2.93 6.05 -17.42
CA TYR A 88 3.07 5.71 -16.00
C TYR A 88 1.98 4.69 -15.61
N PRO A 89 2.08 3.42 -16.06
CA PRO A 89 0.99 2.44 -15.96
C PRO A 89 0.65 2.03 -14.52
N LYS A 90 1.52 2.30 -13.55
CA LYS A 90 1.31 1.92 -12.15
C LYS A 90 1.87 2.95 -11.18
N SER A 91 1.17 3.08 -10.05
CA SER A 91 1.72 3.64 -8.81
C SER A 91 2.20 2.51 -7.92
N THR A 92 3.22 2.77 -7.11
CA THR A 92 3.79 1.78 -6.19
C THR A 92 4.09 2.40 -4.83
N PHE A 93 3.95 1.59 -3.79
CA PHE A 93 4.48 1.90 -2.47
C PHE A 93 5.41 0.77 -2.04
N GLN A 94 6.56 1.11 -1.47
CA GLN A 94 7.49 0.16 -0.85
C GLN A 94 8.01 0.76 0.44
N GLY A 95 7.88 0.00 1.54
CA GLY A 95 8.28 0.51 2.84
C GLY A 95 8.21 -0.53 3.94
N ARG A 96 8.12 -0.04 5.16
CA ARG A 96 7.98 -0.84 6.36
C ARG A 96 6.82 -0.34 7.22
N VAL A 97 6.16 -1.27 7.88
CA VAL A 97 5.11 -0.97 8.86
C VAL A 97 5.76 -0.83 10.25
N ILE A 98 5.69 0.36 10.79
CA ILE A 98 6.21 0.69 12.13
C ILE A 98 5.08 0.54 13.13
N GLY A 99 5.38 -0.08 14.27
CA GLY A 99 4.40 -0.30 15.35
C GLY A 99 3.61 -1.60 15.23
N TYR A 100 3.87 -2.43 14.22
CA TYR A 100 3.23 -3.75 14.09
C TYR A 100 3.83 -4.75 15.08
N ASN A 101 2.95 -5.46 15.81
CA ASN A 101 3.30 -6.57 16.69
C ASN A 101 2.51 -7.83 16.27
N PRO A 102 3.18 -8.91 15.81
CA PRO A 102 2.51 -10.13 15.36
C PRO A 102 1.75 -10.87 16.47
N GLU A 103 2.09 -10.64 17.74
CA GLU A 103 1.42 -11.28 18.88
C GLU A 103 0.08 -10.62 19.26
N THR A 104 -0.16 -9.39 18.77
CA THR A 104 -1.39 -8.65 19.07
C THR A 104 -2.53 -9.14 18.19
N THR A 105 -3.66 -9.49 18.81
CA THR A 105 -4.87 -9.96 18.12
C THR A 105 -5.92 -8.87 17.89
N THR A 106 -5.81 -7.76 18.62
CA THR A 106 -6.68 -6.58 18.48
C THR A 106 -6.16 -5.65 17.41
N GLU A 107 -6.96 -4.65 17.07
CA GLU A 107 -6.57 -3.60 16.12
C GLU A 107 -5.35 -2.83 16.63
N GLN A 108 -4.40 -2.58 15.73
CA GLN A 108 -3.15 -1.88 15.98
C GLN A 108 -3.07 -0.65 15.10
N SER A 109 -2.82 0.51 15.71
CA SER A 109 -2.43 1.72 14.98
C SER A 109 -0.97 1.61 14.57
N VAL A 110 -0.70 1.76 13.29
CA VAL A 110 0.62 1.60 12.69
C VAL A 110 0.93 2.77 11.75
N THR A 111 2.19 2.89 11.36
CA THR A 111 2.61 3.83 10.31
C THR A 111 3.40 3.10 9.24
N ALA A 112 2.95 3.16 7.99
CA ALA A 112 3.72 2.67 6.86
C ALA A 112 4.70 3.77 6.39
N GLN A 113 5.99 3.58 6.66
CA GLN A 113 7.06 4.50 6.26
C GLN A 113 7.73 3.96 5.00
N GLY A 114 7.84 4.77 3.96
CA GLY A 114 8.43 4.29 2.71
C GLY A 114 8.34 5.26 1.55
N LYS A 115 8.52 4.69 0.36
CA LYS A 115 8.54 5.42 -0.91
C LYS A 115 7.25 5.20 -1.68
N LEU A 116 6.52 6.28 -1.91
CA LEU A 116 5.33 6.30 -2.75
C LEU A 116 5.69 6.90 -4.10
N THR A 117 5.43 6.14 -5.18
CA THR A 117 5.64 6.59 -6.56
C THR A 117 4.30 6.77 -7.25
N ILE A 118 4.03 7.97 -7.71
CA ILE A 118 2.85 8.34 -8.51
C ILE A 118 3.35 9.14 -9.71
N HIS A 119 2.80 8.92 -10.91
CA HIS A 119 3.13 9.67 -12.11
C HIS A 119 4.64 9.78 -12.37
N GLY A 120 5.38 8.68 -12.08
CA GLY A 120 6.84 8.61 -12.23
C GLY A 120 7.66 9.38 -11.18
N VAL A 121 7.02 10.05 -10.23
CA VAL A 121 7.69 10.79 -9.15
C VAL A 121 7.62 10.00 -7.86
N THR A 122 8.76 9.84 -7.19
CA THR A 122 8.88 9.12 -5.91
C THR A 122 9.08 10.11 -4.77
N ARG A 123 8.33 9.90 -3.67
CA ARG A 123 8.44 10.66 -2.43
C ARG A 123 8.55 9.73 -1.24
N ASP A 124 9.29 10.15 -0.22
CA ASP A 124 9.24 9.52 1.09
C ASP A 124 7.97 9.98 1.80
N VAL A 125 7.22 9.03 2.37
CA VAL A 125 5.93 9.28 3.02
C VAL A 125 5.78 8.44 4.28
N ASP A 126 5.02 8.99 5.23
CA ASP A 126 4.55 8.32 6.44
C ASP A 126 3.03 8.24 6.39
N ILE A 127 2.50 7.04 6.19
CA ILE A 127 1.06 6.80 6.02
C ILE A 127 0.52 6.13 7.29
N PRO A 128 -0.33 6.83 8.08
CA PRO A 128 -0.99 6.22 9.22
C PRO A 128 -2.04 5.21 8.76
N GLY A 129 -2.17 4.12 9.49
CA GLY A 129 -3.13 3.07 9.17
C GLY A 129 -3.40 2.16 10.36
N GLN A 130 -4.20 1.16 10.11
CA GLN A 130 -4.57 0.15 11.09
C GLN A 130 -4.35 -1.24 10.52
N ILE A 131 -3.93 -2.16 11.38
CA ILE A 131 -3.84 -3.58 11.08
C ILE A 131 -4.61 -4.34 12.16
N VAL A 132 -5.42 -5.30 11.74
CA VAL A 132 -6.10 -6.21 12.64
C VAL A 132 -5.94 -7.65 12.15
N ARG A 133 -5.69 -8.56 13.07
CA ARG A 133 -5.71 -10.00 12.78
C ARG A 133 -7.15 -10.46 12.62
N VAL A 134 -7.42 -11.14 11.53
CA VAL A 134 -8.72 -11.77 11.24
C VAL A 134 -8.55 -13.30 11.18
N GLU A 135 -9.65 -14.04 11.15
CA GLU A 135 -9.66 -15.52 11.24
C GLU A 135 -8.66 -16.20 10.26
N LYS A 136 -8.53 -15.68 9.03
CA LYS A 136 -7.71 -16.29 7.99
C LYS A 136 -6.54 -15.41 7.50
N GLY A 137 -6.17 -14.37 8.28
CA GLY A 137 -5.09 -13.49 7.85
C GLY A 137 -5.05 -12.14 8.54
N LEU A 138 -4.91 -11.07 7.78
CA LEU A 138 -4.86 -9.70 8.27
C LEU A 138 -5.83 -8.82 7.47
N SER A 139 -6.39 -7.80 8.13
CA SER A 139 -7.05 -6.67 7.46
C SER A 139 -6.21 -5.41 7.69
N MET A 140 -6.00 -4.64 6.65
CA MET A 140 -5.28 -3.37 6.71
C MET A 140 -6.11 -2.25 6.11
N THR A 141 -6.15 -1.12 6.81
CA THR A 141 -6.83 0.10 6.36
C THR A 141 -5.93 1.30 6.51
N ALA A 142 -6.05 2.26 5.61
CA ALA A 142 -5.40 3.55 5.75
C ALA A 142 -6.21 4.65 5.05
N LYS A 143 -6.05 5.88 5.55
CA LYS A 143 -6.64 7.07 4.97
C LYS A 143 -5.62 8.22 5.08
N PHE A 144 -5.29 8.84 3.94
CA PHE A 144 -4.27 9.88 3.88
C PHE A 144 -4.52 10.84 2.71
N MET A 145 -3.81 11.97 2.73
CA MET A 145 -3.91 12.98 1.68
C MET A 145 -2.71 12.89 0.75
N VAL A 146 -2.96 13.10 -0.53
CA VAL A 146 -1.93 13.22 -1.58
C VAL A 146 -2.01 14.61 -2.19
N GLU A 147 -0.90 15.35 -2.15
CA GLU A 147 -0.74 16.62 -2.85
C GLU A 147 -0.35 16.34 -4.31
N LEU A 148 -1.20 16.68 -5.25
CA LEU A 148 -0.98 16.37 -6.68
C LEU A 148 0.27 17.01 -7.25
N LYS A 149 0.59 18.25 -6.82
CA LYS A 149 1.80 18.98 -7.21
C LYS A 149 3.10 18.28 -6.84
N ASP A 150 3.12 17.52 -5.72
CA ASP A 150 4.31 16.81 -5.25
C ASP A 150 4.69 15.67 -6.21
N TYR A 151 3.73 15.21 -6.98
CA TYR A 151 3.89 14.15 -8.00
C TYR A 151 3.83 14.70 -9.44
N LYS A 152 3.96 16.02 -9.62
CA LYS A 152 3.92 16.67 -10.93
C LYS A 152 2.66 16.35 -11.73
N VAL A 153 1.55 16.13 -11.06
CA VAL A 153 0.24 16.02 -11.70
C VAL A 153 -0.28 17.43 -11.90
N GLU A 154 -0.33 17.86 -13.15
CA GLU A 154 -0.76 19.21 -13.51
C GLU A 154 -2.28 19.25 -13.73
N ILE A 155 -2.93 20.24 -13.12
CA ILE A 155 -4.34 20.53 -13.34
C ILE A 155 -4.42 21.72 -14.29
N PRO A 156 -4.94 21.57 -15.53
CA PRO A 156 -5.10 22.68 -16.47
C PRO A 156 -5.91 23.81 -15.87
N GLN A 157 -5.51 25.08 -16.09
CA GLN A 157 -6.16 26.27 -15.50
C GLN A 157 -7.66 26.36 -15.77
N LEU A 158 -8.13 25.85 -16.90
CA LEU A 158 -9.56 25.79 -17.24
C LEU A 158 -10.34 24.75 -16.42
N MET A 159 -9.64 23.84 -15.74
CA MET A 159 -10.21 22.72 -14.98
C MET A 159 -9.94 22.81 -13.48
N TRP A 160 -9.19 23.80 -13.01
CA TRP A 160 -8.80 23.94 -11.59
C TRP A 160 -10.00 24.12 -10.65
N GLN A 161 -11.13 24.62 -11.16
CA GLN A 161 -12.37 24.69 -10.39
C GLN A 161 -13.04 23.33 -10.15
N ASN A 162 -12.58 22.29 -10.88
CA ASN A 162 -13.20 20.97 -10.92
C ASN A 162 -12.35 19.87 -10.30
N ILE A 163 -11.13 20.18 -9.86
CA ILE A 163 -10.21 19.19 -9.25
C ILE A 163 -9.48 19.86 -8.10
N ALA A 164 -9.52 19.25 -6.92
CA ALA A 164 -8.75 19.73 -5.77
C ALA A 164 -7.25 19.47 -5.98
N GLU A 165 -6.41 20.37 -5.49
CA GLU A 165 -4.94 20.18 -5.46
C GLU A 165 -4.52 19.01 -4.56
N ARG A 166 -5.42 18.62 -3.64
CA ARG A 166 -5.25 17.52 -2.68
C ARG A 166 -6.34 16.50 -2.86
N VAL A 167 -5.98 15.24 -2.88
CA VAL A 167 -6.95 14.14 -2.93
C VAL A 167 -6.83 13.26 -1.69
N GLU A 168 -7.96 12.86 -1.15
CA GLU A 168 -8.03 11.89 -0.07
C GLU A 168 -7.94 10.48 -0.66
N VAL A 169 -7.02 9.69 -0.16
CA VAL A 169 -6.87 8.28 -0.54
C VAL A 169 -7.29 7.41 0.63
N THR A 170 -8.21 6.49 0.38
CA THR A 170 -8.62 5.44 1.32
C THR A 170 -8.26 4.09 0.71
N LEU A 171 -7.69 3.21 1.52
CA LEU A 171 -7.44 1.83 1.13
C LEU A 171 -7.96 0.86 2.20
N GLU A 172 -8.46 -0.27 1.72
CA GLU A 172 -8.83 -1.42 2.54
C GLU A 172 -8.37 -2.69 1.84
N PHE A 173 -7.63 -3.55 2.56
CA PHE A 173 -7.12 -4.79 2.03
C PHE A 173 -7.26 -5.92 3.04
N SER A 174 -7.74 -7.07 2.55
CA SER A 174 -7.65 -8.35 3.25
C SER A 174 -6.48 -9.13 2.71
N PHE A 175 -5.68 -9.67 3.61
CA PHE A 175 -4.50 -10.46 3.31
C PHE A 175 -4.69 -11.89 3.80
N ARG A 176 -4.22 -12.85 3.02
CA ARG A 176 -4.08 -14.25 3.42
C ARG A 176 -2.59 -14.64 3.49
N PRO A 177 -2.23 -15.66 4.26
CA PRO A 177 -0.89 -16.23 4.18
C PRO A 177 -0.54 -16.57 2.73
N ALA A 178 0.67 -16.21 2.30
CA ALA A 178 1.18 -16.66 1.02
C ALA A 178 1.46 -18.16 1.12
N GLU A 179 1.02 -18.93 0.15
CA GLU A 179 1.40 -20.33 0.00
C GLU A 179 2.88 -20.39 -0.41
N GLU A 180 3.65 -21.29 0.21
CA GLU A 180 5.05 -21.56 -0.13
C GLU A 180 5.16 -22.30 -1.48
#